data_b72edb3bf8b96ad4d9491ed0b4ab3be3
#
_entry.id   b72edb3bf8b96ad4d9491ed0b4ab3be3
#
_cell.length_a   1.000
_cell.length_b   1.000
_cell.length_c   1.000
_cell.angle_alpha   90.00
_cell.angle_beta   90.00
_cell.angle_gamma   90.00
#
_symmetry.space_group_name_H-M   'P 1'
#
loop_
_entity.id
_entity.type
_entity.pdbx_description
1 polymer ?
#
loop_
_entity_poly.entity_id
_entity_poly.type
_entity_poly.pdbx_seq_one_letter_code
_entity_poly.pdbx_strand_id
1 'polypeptide(L)'
;MLISELTKNTDCRIIGSDCDISRIEYDSRKLTGGELFCCIRGTFKDGHEFAESAVARGAAALLVERELPLSVPQIIVKNSRHAMAELAIEFYGHPLDGIPVIGITGTNGKTTTTYMIKAIAEKAGYKVGLIGTIRNLIGDRIIPTDRTTPESVELQRVFR
;
A
#
# COMPACT_ATOMS: atom_id res chain seq x y z
N MET A 1 6.38 2.31 -14.08
CA MET A 1 5.57 3.56 -14.01
C MET A 1 6.48 4.69 -13.58
N LEU A 2 6.52 5.79 -14.33
CA LEU A 2 7.35 6.95 -13.99
C LEU A 2 6.85 7.64 -12.71
N ILE A 3 7.76 8.26 -11.94
CA ILE A 3 7.40 9.03 -10.74
C ILE A 3 6.39 10.13 -11.09
N SER A 4 6.58 10.84 -12.19
CA SER A 4 5.70 11.91 -12.66
C SER A 4 4.27 11.44 -12.94
N GLU A 5 4.12 10.22 -13.47
CA GLU A 5 2.81 9.59 -13.66
C GLU A 5 2.19 9.16 -12.34
N LEU A 6 3.00 8.54 -11.48
CA LEU A 6 2.58 8.03 -10.18
C LEU A 6 2.08 9.13 -9.24
N THR A 7 2.68 10.32 -9.31
CA THR A 7 2.41 11.43 -8.38
C THR A 7 1.43 12.47 -8.91
N LYS A 8 0.85 12.28 -10.10
CA LYS A 8 0.03 13.29 -10.78
C LYS A 8 -1.15 13.85 -9.96
N ASN A 9 -1.68 13.05 -9.03
CA ASN A 9 -2.82 13.38 -8.17
C ASN A 9 -2.43 13.54 -6.69
N THR A 10 -1.12 13.55 -6.37
CA THR A 10 -0.62 13.63 -4.98
C THR A 10 0.04 14.99 -4.73
N ASP A 11 -0.33 15.66 -3.61
CA ASP A 11 0.31 16.93 -3.18
C ASP A 11 1.73 16.63 -2.67
N CYS A 12 2.73 16.81 -3.53
CA CYS A 12 4.11 16.48 -3.24
C CYS A 12 5.10 17.44 -3.89
N ARG A 13 6.35 17.45 -3.40
CA ARG A 13 7.51 18.07 -4.04
C ARG A 13 8.48 16.95 -4.45
N ILE A 14 8.89 16.94 -5.71
CA ILE A 14 9.84 15.96 -6.24
C ILE A 14 11.23 16.60 -6.29
N ILE A 15 12.24 15.87 -5.83
CA ILE A 15 13.66 16.20 -5.96
C ILE A 15 14.34 15.08 -6.75
N GLY A 16 15.23 15.44 -7.66
CA GLY A 16 15.94 14.51 -8.53
C GLY A 16 15.26 14.29 -9.87
N SER A 17 15.78 13.37 -10.65
CA SER A 17 15.28 13.05 -11.99
C SER A 17 14.10 12.09 -11.94
N ASP A 18 13.23 12.15 -12.95
CA ASP A 18 12.16 11.18 -13.13
C ASP A 18 12.76 9.79 -13.38
N CYS A 19 12.19 8.76 -12.77
CA CYS A 19 12.64 7.38 -12.97
C CYS A 19 11.48 6.39 -12.92
N ASP A 20 11.72 5.20 -13.46
CA ASP A 20 10.71 4.14 -13.49
C ASP A 20 10.67 3.38 -12.15
N ILE A 21 9.46 3.20 -11.63
CA ILE A 21 9.19 2.48 -10.38
C ILE A 21 8.61 1.11 -10.72
N SER A 22 9.29 0.07 -10.27
CA SER A 22 8.89 -1.33 -10.48
C SER A 22 7.83 -1.81 -9.49
N ARG A 23 7.85 -1.28 -8.26
CA ARG A 23 6.96 -1.65 -7.15
C ARG A 23 7.00 -0.60 -6.04
N ILE A 24 5.96 -0.54 -5.22
CA ILE A 24 5.94 0.24 -3.98
C ILE A 24 6.23 -0.71 -2.81
N GLU A 25 7.16 -0.34 -1.93
CA GLU A 25 7.55 -1.14 -0.77
C GLU A 25 7.83 -0.25 0.44
N TYR A 26 7.51 -0.72 1.63
CA TYR A 26 7.76 -0.02 2.90
C TYR A 26 8.61 -0.84 3.89
N ASP A 27 8.91 -2.10 3.56
CA ASP A 27 9.84 -2.94 4.32
C ASP A 27 11.18 -3.03 3.56
N SER A 28 12.21 -2.36 4.08
CA SER A 28 13.53 -2.30 3.44
C SER A 28 14.16 -3.69 3.22
N ARG A 29 13.73 -4.71 3.97
CA ARG A 29 14.22 -6.09 3.83
C ARG A 29 13.67 -6.79 2.59
N LYS A 30 12.54 -6.30 2.05
CA LYS A 30 11.85 -6.88 0.88
C LYS A 30 12.25 -6.21 -0.45
N LEU A 31 13.16 -5.24 -0.41
CA LEU A 31 13.66 -4.57 -1.60
C LEU A 31 14.52 -5.53 -2.45
N THR A 32 14.31 -5.47 -3.75
CA THR A 32 15.00 -6.29 -4.76
C THR A 32 15.67 -5.46 -5.85
N GLY A 33 15.38 -4.15 -5.87
CA GLY A 33 15.88 -3.15 -6.82
C GLY A 33 14.78 -2.55 -7.70
N GLY A 34 14.84 -1.23 -7.90
CA GLY A 34 13.88 -0.49 -8.73
C GLY A 34 12.59 -0.06 -8.04
N GLU A 35 12.42 -0.30 -6.73
CA GLU A 35 11.22 0.07 -6.00
C GLU A 35 11.21 1.53 -5.53
N LEU A 36 9.99 2.08 -5.32
CA LEU A 36 9.77 3.23 -4.47
C LEU A 36 9.75 2.76 -3.01
N PHE A 37 10.74 3.14 -2.22
CA PHE A 37 10.73 2.86 -0.79
C PHE A 37 10.00 3.96 -0.02
N CYS A 38 8.95 3.57 0.71
CA CYS A 38 8.13 4.48 1.52
C CYS A 38 8.65 4.55 2.96
N CYS A 39 9.22 5.68 3.35
CA CYS A 39 9.69 5.96 4.71
C CYS A 39 8.50 6.33 5.60
N ILE A 40 7.77 5.35 6.10
CA ILE A 40 6.62 5.56 6.97
C ILE A 40 7.00 5.56 8.45
N ARG A 41 6.43 6.47 9.23
CA ARG A 41 6.58 6.46 10.69
C ARG A 41 5.74 5.37 11.31
N GLY A 42 6.41 4.43 11.96
CA GLY A 42 5.78 3.40 12.77
C GLY A 42 5.64 3.81 14.23
N THR A 43 5.02 2.96 15.04
CA THR A 43 4.86 3.21 16.49
C THR A 43 6.21 3.19 17.23
N PHE A 44 7.17 2.38 16.79
CA PHE A 44 8.44 2.18 17.48
C PHE A 44 9.66 2.65 16.68
N LYS A 45 9.53 2.80 15.37
CA LYS A 45 10.64 3.16 14.48
C LYS A 45 10.19 4.14 13.41
N ASP A 46 11.05 5.07 13.07
CA ASP A 46 10.87 5.96 11.91
C ASP A 46 11.46 5.28 10.66
N GLY A 47 10.62 5.05 9.63
CA GLY A 47 11.06 4.47 8.37
C GLY A 47 12.16 5.25 7.66
N HIS A 48 12.33 6.55 7.95
CA HIS A 48 13.41 7.37 7.41
C HIS A 48 14.80 6.89 7.86
N GLU A 49 14.92 6.23 9.02
CA GLU A 49 16.18 5.64 9.50
C GLU A 49 16.67 4.52 8.59
N PHE A 50 15.79 3.93 7.78
CA PHE A 50 16.12 2.84 6.86
C PHE A 50 16.35 3.31 5.43
N ALA A 51 16.23 4.61 5.14
CA ALA A 51 16.35 5.15 3.79
C ALA A 51 17.71 4.85 3.14
N GLU A 52 18.81 5.05 3.88
CA GLU A 52 20.16 4.76 3.40
C GLU A 52 20.31 3.27 3.05
N SER A 53 19.84 2.39 3.92
CA SER A 53 19.90 0.95 3.66
C SER A 53 18.98 0.52 2.49
N ALA A 54 17.87 1.23 2.27
CA ALA A 54 16.99 1.00 1.14
C ALA A 54 17.66 1.39 -0.19
N VAL A 55 18.34 2.54 -0.21
CA VAL A 55 19.14 2.98 -1.37
C VAL A 55 20.26 1.98 -1.66
N ALA A 56 20.97 1.52 -0.63
CA ALA A 56 22.03 0.51 -0.78
C ALA A 56 21.50 -0.84 -1.33
N ARG A 57 20.20 -1.12 -1.16
CA ARG A 57 19.51 -2.30 -1.73
C ARG A 57 18.88 -2.03 -3.11
N GLY A 58 19.11 -0.85 -3.68
CA GLY A 58 18.67 -0.52 -5.04
C GLY A 58 17.27 0.10 -5.13
N ALA A 59 16.75 0.71 -4.05
CA ALA A 59 15.55 1.52 -4.17
C ALA A 59 15.76 2.61 -5.24
N ALA A 60 14.85 2.71 -6.21
CA ALA A 60 14.95 3.68 -7.31
C ALA A 60 14.59 5.09 -6.86
N ALA A 61 13.69 5.21 -5.89
CA ALA A 61 13.26 6.48 -5.31
C ALA A 61 12.79 6.29 -3.86
N LEU A 62 12.63 7.40 -3.15
CA LEU A 62 12.14 7.44 -1.77
C LEU A 62 10.85 8.29 -1.67
N LEU A 63 9.86 7.81 -0.90
CA LEU A 63 8.76 8.63 -0.39
C LEU A 63 9.09 9.04 1.04
N VAL A 64 9.20 10.33 1.30
CA VAL A 64 9.72 10.89 2.56
C VAL A 64 8.89 12.07 3.05
N GLU A 65 8.97 12.40 4.35
CA GLU A 65 8.34 13.59 4.93
C GLU A 65 9.29 14.79 5.07
N ARG A 66 10.58 14.56 4.84
CA ARG A 66 11.64 15.58 4.80
C ARG A 66 12.72 15.17 3.81
N GLU A 67 13.37 16.15 3.24
CA GLU A 67 14.52 15.89 2.37
C GLU A 67 15.64 15.16 3.13
N LEU A 68 16.21 14.14 2.50
CA LEU A 68 17.32 13.36 3.02
C LEU A 68 18.58 13.59 2.15
N PRO A 69 19.78 13.57 2.73
CA PRO A 69 21.03 13.77 1.99
C PRO A 69 21.43 12.50 1.20
N LEU A 70 20.54 12.07 0.30
CA LEU A 70 20.70 10.86 -0.52
C LEU A 70 20.55 11.21 -2.01
N SER A 71 21.28 10.54 -2.88
CA SER A 71 21.39 10.87 -4.30
C SER A 71 20.27 10.31 -5.19
N VAL A 72 19.32 9.57 -4.62
CA VAL A 72 18.16 9.05 -5.37
C VAL A 72 17.01 10.06 -5.39
N PRO A 73 16.12 10.01 -6.39
CA PRO A 73 14.92 10.82 -6.42
C PRO A 73 14.07 10.68 -5.15
N GLN A 74 13.49 11.80 -4.70
CA GLN A 74 12.70 11.84 -3.47
C GLN A 74 11.35 12.52 -3.74
N ILE A 75 10.28 11.86 -3.32
CA ILE A 75 8.91 12.38 -3.30
C ILE A 75 8.66 12.85 -1.87
N ILE A 76 8.62 14.17 -1.68
CA ILE A 76 8.45 14.77 -0.36
C ILE A 76 7.00 15.13 -0.14
N VAL A 77 6.43 14.62 0.94
CA VAL A 77 5.01 14.77 1.29
C VAL A 77 4.83 15.13 2.75
N LYS A 78 3.66 15.64 3.13
CA LYS A 78 3.33 15.97 4.53
C LYS A 78 3.15 14.74 5.41
N ASN A 79 2.60 13.65 4.84
CA ASN A 79 2.32 12.40 5.54
C ASN A 79 2.60 11.23 4.58
N SER A 80 3.70 10.54 4.83
CA SER A 80 4.17 9.46 3.95
C SER A 80 3.24 8.25 3.95
N ARG A 81 2.55 7.94 5.05
CA ARG A 81 1.58 6.83 5.12
C ARG A 81 0.33 7.12 4.29
N HIS A 82 -0.17 8.36 4.34
CA HIS A 82 -1.32 8.77 3.52
C HIS A 82 -0.96 8.78 2.04
N ALA A 83 0.14 9.43 1.69
CA ALA A 83 0.62 9.47 0.31
C ALA A 83 0.92 8.08 -0.25
N MET A 84 1.48 7.16 0.54
CA MET A 84 1.68 5.77 0.13
C MET A 84 0.35 5.10 -0.28
N ALA A 85 -0.76 5.42 0.39
CA ALA A 85 -2.08 4.88 0.01
C ALA A 85 -2.55 5.43 -1.34
N GLU A 86 -2.41 6.74 -1.57
CA GLU A 86 -2.74 7.38 -2.85
C GLU A 86 -1.88 6.82 -3.99
N LEU A 87 -0.57 6.77 -3.79
CA LEU A 87 0.36 6.22 -4.78
C LEU A 87 0.11 4.74 -5.07
N ALA A 88 -0.30 3.95 -4.06
CA ALA A 88 -0.66 2.56 -4.29
C ALA A 88 -1.92 2.42 -5.16
N ILE A 89 -2.93 3.27 -4.98
CA ILE A 89 -4.12 3.29 -5.83
C ILE A 89 -3.74 3.56 -7.28
N GLU A 90 -2.94 4.60 -7.54
CA GLU A 90 -2.45 4.95 -8.89
C GLU A 90 -1.61 3.82 -9.48
N PHE A 91 -0.65 3.29 -8.74
CA PHE A 91 0.25 2.25 -9.20
C PHE A 91 -0.46 0.97 -9.62
N TYR A 92 -1.50 0.56 -8.88
CA TYR A 92 -2.28 -0.64 -9.16
C TYR A 92 -3.47 -0.40 -10.11
N GLY A 93 -3.67 0.84 -10.60
CA GLY A 93 -4.67 1.16 -11.61
C GLY A 93 -6.09 1.16 -11.08
N HIS A 94 -6.30 1.70 -9.87
CA HIS A 94 -7.62 1.89 -9.26
C HIS A 94 -8.46 0.59 -9.18
N PRO A 95 -7.96 -0.48 -8.55
CA PRO A 95 -8.59 -1.81 -8.66
C PRO A 95 -9.98 -1.90 -8.02
N LEU A 96 -10.39 -0.93 -7.20
CA LEU A 96 -11.70 -0.89 -6.57
C LEU A 96 -12.71 0.04 -7.26
N ASP A 97 -12.34 0.68 -8.38
CA ASP A 97 -13.27 1.54 -9.09
C ASP A 97 -14.49 0.74 -9.57
N GLY A 98 -15.68 1.20 -9.18
CA GLY A 98 -16.93 0.52 -9.49
C GLY A 98 -17.24 -0.72 -8.63
N ILE A 99 -16.40 -1.06 -7.65
CA ILE A 99 -16.64 -2.20 -6.74
C ILE A 99 -17.17 -1.67 -5.40
N PRO A 100 -18.35 -2.12 -4.91
CA PRO A 100 -18.84 -1.76 -3.59
C PRO A 100 -17.90 -2.27 -2.49
N VAL A 101 -17.47 -1.38 -1.59
CA VAL A 101 -16.62 -1.71 -0.45
C VAL A 101 -17.39 -1.48 0.84
N ILE A 102 -17.46 -2.50 1.70
CA ILE A 102 -18.12 -2.45 3.00
C ILE A 102 -17.08 -2.55 4.10
N GLY A 103 -16.89 -1.47 4.86
CA GLY A 103 -16.02 -1.44 6.03
C GLY A 103 -16.78 -1.75 7.31
N ILE A 104 -16.26 -2.67 8.14
CA ILE A 104 -16.86 -3.04 9.42
C ILE A 104 -15.87 -2.75 10.54
N THR A 105 -16.27 -1.88 11.47
CA THR A 105 -15.50 -1.54 12.66
C THR A 105 -16.30 -1.86 13.93
N GLY A 106 -15.61 -1.98 15.07
CA GLY A 106 -16.23 -2.25 16.36
C GLY A 106 -15.30 -3.05 17.27
N THR A 107 -15.64 -3.16 18.55
CA THR A 107 -14.89 -3.94 19.54
C THR A 107 -15.11 -5.43 19.36
N ASN A 108 -16.36 -5.84 19.09
CA ASN A 108 -16.78 -7.23 18.92
C ASN A 108 -17.59 -7.44 17.64
N GLY A 109 -17.77 -8.67 17.20
CA GLY A 109 -18.67 -9.05 16.11
C GLY A 109 -18.15 -8.77 14.69
N LYS A 110 -17.04 -8.05 14.49
CA LYS A 110 -16.51 -7.71 13.17
C LYS A 110 -16.43 -8.93 12.24
N THR A 111 -15.73 -9.96 12.67
CA THR A 111 -15.53 -11.18 11.89
C THR A 111 -16.85 -11.86 11.56
N THR A 112 -17.73 -12.04 12.54
CA THR A 112 -19.04 -12.68 12.33
C THR A 112 -19.85 -11.90 11.30
N THR A 113 -19.92 -10.57 11.43
CA THR A 113 -20.66 -9.70 10.52
C THR A 113 -20.11 -9.76 9.10
N THR A 114 -18.76 -9.76 8.92
CA THR A 114 -18.16 -9.88 7.58
C THR A 114 -18.52 -11.20 6.91
N TYR A 115 -18.52 -12.32 7.64
CA TYR A 115 -18.91 -13.62 7.09
C TYR A 115 -20.40 -13.70 6.78
N MET A 116 -21.27 -13.09 7.58
CA MET A 116 -22.70 -13.00 7.29
C MET A 116 -22.98 -12.21 6.00
N ILE A 117 -22.34 -11.03 5.85
CA ILE A 117 -22.46 -10.21 4.64
C ILE A 117 -21.94 -10.98 3.42
N LYS A 118 -20.78 -11.65 3.55
CA LYS A 118 -20.24 -12.49 2.48
C LYS A 118 -21.25 -13.53 2.05
N ALA A 119 -21.82 -14.31 2.98
CA ALA A 119 -22.78 -15.36 2.67
C ALA A 119 -24.06 -14.82 1.96
N ILE A 120 -24.57 -13.66 2.40
CA ILE A 120 -25.73 -13.03 1.78
C ILE A 120 -25.41 -12.56 0.36
N ALA A 121 -24.28 -11.89 0.16
CA ALA A 121 -23.88 -11.36 -1.14
C ALA A 121 -23.58 -12.50 -2.14
N GLU A 122 -22.91 -13.57 -1.71
CA GLU A 122 -22.68 -14.74 -2.57
C GLU A 122 -23.97 -15.45 -2.97
N LYS A 123 -24.93 -15.56 -2.03
CA LYS A 123 -26.25 -16.11 -2.34
C LYS A 123 -27.05 -15.24 -3.31
N ALA A 124 -26.78 -13.93 -3.33
CA ALA A 124 -27.32 -12.99 -4.30
C ALA A 124 -26.56 -12.99 -5.65
N GLY A 125 -25.55 -13.84 -5.83
CA GLY A 125 -24.81 -14.01 -7.07
C GLY A 125 -23.58 -13.11 -7.23
N TYR A 126 -23.15 -12.40 -6.19
CA TYR A 126 -21.94 -11.57 -6.22
C TYR A 126 -20.69 -12.39 -5.92
N LYS A 127 -19.59 -12.05 -6.59
CA LYS A 127 -18.25 -12.49 -6.14
C LYS A 127 -17.79 -11.59 -5.01
N VAL A 128 -17.36 -12.18 -3.89
CA VAL A 128 -17.00 -11.43 -2.68
C VAL A 128 -15.53 -11.61 -2.34
N GLY A 129 -14.83 -10.49 -2.14
CA GLY A 129 -13.57 -10.43 -1.41
C GLY A 129 -13.84 -10.17 0.07
N LEU A 130 -13.16 -10.86 0.97
CA LEU A 130 -13.23 -10.65 2.42
C LEU A 130 -11.81 -10.46 2.95
N ILE A 131 -11.57 -9.37 3.67
CA ILE A 131 -10.31 -9.11 4.36
C ILE A 131 -10.58 -9.00 5.85
N GLY A 132 -9.91 -9.84 6.63
CA GLY A 132 -10.17 -9.88 8.06
C GLY A 132 -9.19 -10.72 8.87
N THR A 133 -9.41 -10.76 10.17
CA THR A 133 -8.49 -11.33 11.16
C THR A 133 -8.20 -12.81 10.96
N ILE A 134 -9.19 -13.61 10.54
CA ILE A 134 -9.03 -15.06 10.42
C ILE A 134 -8.33 -15.43 9.13
N ARG A 135 -8.76 -14.83 8.02
CA ARG A 135 -8.19 -15.04 6.69
C ARG A 135 -8.67 -13.97 5.72
N ASN A 136 -7.90 -13.77 4.67
CA ASN A 136 -8.35 -13.04 3.49
C ASN A 136 -8.83 -14.04 2.45
N LEU A 137 -9.97 -13.74 1.81
CA LEU A 137 -10.60 -14.59 0.80
C LEU A 137 -10.91 -13.76 -0.46
N ILE A 138 -10.73 -14.36 -1.62
CA ILE A 138 -11.29 -13.88 -2.89
C ILE A 138 -12.08 -15.04 -3.48
N GLY A 139 -13.40 -14.99 -3.40
CA GLY A 139 -14.25 -16.17 -3.56
C GLY A 139 -13.84 -17.25 -2.55
N ASP A 140 -13.47 -18.44 -3.05
CA ASP A 140 -13.00 -19.56 -2.22
C ASP A 140 -11.48 -19.60 -2.01
N ARG A 141 -10.72 -18.71 -2.68
CA ARG A 141 -9.26 -18.68 -2.59
C ARG A 141 -8.81 -17.95 -1.32
N ILE A 142 -7.99 -18.64 -0.52
CA ILE A 142 -7.35 -18.04 0.66
C ILE A 142 -6.12 -17.25 0.20
N ILE A 143 -6.05 -15.99 0.60
CA ILE A 143 -4.89 -15.11 0.39
C ILE A 143 -4.10 -15.06 1.70
N PRO A 144 -2.83 -15.52 1.70
CA PRO A 144 -1.99 -15.41 2.88
C PRO A 144 -1.81 -13.95 3.31
N THR A 145 -1.82 -13.71 4.61
CA THR A 145 -1.55 -12.39 5.20
C THR A 145 -0.84 -12.55 6.53
N ASP A 146 0.12 -11.67 6.78
CA ASP A 146 0.86 -11.63 8.04
C ASP A 146 0.20 -10.67 9.05
N ARG A 147 -0.86 -9.95 8.65
CA ARG A 147 -1.52 -8.92 9.45
C ARG A 147 -3.04 -9.00 9.35
N THR A 148 -3.72 -8.66 10.47
CA THR A 148 -5.18 -8.53 10.53
C THR A 148 -5.70 -7.45 9.58
N THR A 149 -5.01 -6.33 9.51
CA THR A 149 -5.27 -5.22 8.60
C THR A 149 -4.00 -4.97 7.81
N PRO A 150 -3.94 -5.37 6.53
CA PRO A 150 -2.80 -5.07 5.67
C PRO A 150 -2.59 -3.56 5.48
N GLU A 151 -1.38 -3.14 5.16
CA GLU A 151 -1.12 -1.77 4.71
C GLU A 151 -1.75 -1.53 3.33
N SER A 152 -1.94 -0.25 2.99
CA SER A 152 -2.61 0.14 1.74
C SER A 152 -2.00 -0.49 0.48
N VAL A 153 -0.68 -0.59 0.40
CA VAL A 153 0.02 -1.23 -0.73
C VAL A 153 -0.36 -2.70 -0.88
N GLU A 154 -0.42 -3.42 0.23
CA GLU A 154 -0.81 -4.84 0.23
C GLU A 154 -2.27 -5.01 -0.16
N LEU A 155 -3.15 -4.12 0.32
CA LEU A 155 -4.57 -4.12 -0.04
C LEU A 155 -4.76 -3.90 -1.54
N GLN A 156 -4.16 -2.86 -2.12
CA GLN A 156 -4.29 -2.56 -3.54
C GLN A 156 -3.74 -3.70 -4.41
N ARG A 157 -2.64 -4.34 -3.99
CA ARG A 157 -2.09 -5.52 -4.67
C ARG A 157 -3.02 -6.73 -4.63
N VAL A 158 -3.75 -6.93 -3.54
CA VAL A 158 -4.74 -8.02 -3.41
C VAL A 158 -5.99 -7.77 -4.24
N PHE A 159 -6.38 -6.50 -4.40
CA PHE A 159 -7.56 -6.12 -5.17
C PHE A 159 -7.34 -6.16 -6.68
N ARG A 160 -6.11 -6.04 -7.15
CA ARG A 160 -5.73 -6.18 -8.57
C ARG A 160 -5.75 -7.65 -9.01
#